data_11c717a9d98785cb3c40b5ac0c882dcd
#
_entry.id   11c717a9d98785cb3c40b5ac0c882dcd
#
_cell.length_a   1.000
_cell.length_b   1.000
_cell.length_c   1.000
_cell.angle_alpha   90.00
_cell.angle_beta   90.00
_cell.angle_gamma   90.00
#
_symmetry.space_group_name_H-M   'P 1'
#
loop_
_entity.id
_entity.type
_entity.pdbx_description
1 polymer ?
#
loop_
_entity_poly.entity_id
_entity_poly.type
_entity_poly.pdbx_seq_one_letter_code
_entity_poly.pdbx_strand_id
1 'polypeptide(L)'
;VSNAKFRGTATDSDALGGVAVANFLRSDQNDSTTGHLEIQNDNGLRIGASNDIEMTMSGDNFSIANVTEDGDISFKVNDGGVTKTVMTMTGSTGNIDVSGDFRVTGNLTIDGDTVTSNTSTLTVEDNIIELNRNVSSAAGMPNYSGLKVNRGETSSATEQDLFWVWDETFADDGTTIYGNAGGAWTAFKSGADTELGAATLVDIRANVVHAVSTSAQYADLAERYEADCELAVGDVVILGGHAEITKCQKELDDAVFGVVSESPAFLMNAQAGNNETHPMIALKGRVMVKLKGRGRAGDRVVSAGKGEARVANLDECNHFNVLGRLIKTKYNEETQLAECVIGVK
;
A
#
# COMPACT_ATOMS: atom_id res chain seq x y z
N VAL A 1 31.04 26.42 85.31
CA VAL A 1 30.13 27.30 84.60
C VAL A 1 28.84 26.57 84.35
N SER A 2 27.75 26.93 85.08
CA SER A 2 26.46 26.28 85.00
C SER A 2 25.83 26.60 83.62
N ASN A 3 25.43 25.58 82.88
CA ASN A 3 24.55 25.71 81.70
C ASN A 3 23.20 26.27 82.23
N ALA A 4 23.06 27.55 82.22
CA ALA A 4 21.78 28.19 82.46
C ALA A 4 20.89 27.94 81.24
N LYS A 5 19.93 26.97 81.39
CA LYS A 5 18.87 26.84 80.40
C LYS A 5 17.96 28.05 80.53
N PHE A 6 17.88 28.87 79.49
CA PHE A 6 16.86 29.84 79.31
C PHE A 6 15.48 29.16 79.34
N ARG A 7 14.66 29.44 80.36
CA ARG A 7 13.30 28.90 80.51
C ARG A 7 12.24 30.03 80.39
N GLY A 8 12.38 30.81 79.37
CA GLY A 8 11.43 31.85 79.08
C GLY A 8 11.01 31.83 77.64
N THR A 9 9.79 32.27 77.32
CA THR A 9 9.38 32.55 75.96
C THR A 9 10.16 33.79 75.53
N ALA A 10 11.06 33.67 74.62
CA ALA A 10 11.67 34.82 73.95
C ALA A 10 10.58 35.49 73.09
N THR A 11 9.99 36.55 73.63
CA THR A 11 8.94 37.31 72.92
C THR A 11 9.51 38.25 71.87
N ASP A 12 10.82 38.44 71.81
CA ASP A 12 11.49 39.31 70.88
C ASP A 12 12.98 38.92 70.79
N SER A 13 13.32 38.05 69.88
CA SER A 13 14.72 37.79 69.61
C SER A 13 15.02 38.28 68.18
N ASP A 14 15.73 39.39 68.08
CA ASP A 14 16.15 39.99 66.81
C ASP A 14 17.14 39.12 66.05
N ALA A 15 17.72 38.08 66.72
CA ALA A 15 18.63 37.12 66.10
C ALA A 15 18.67 35.78 66.84
N LEU A 16 18.78 34.66 66.10
CA LEU A 16 19.10 33.36 66.66
C LEU A 16 20.47 32.92 66.13
N GLY A 17 21.41 32.69 67.06
CA GLY A 17 22.80 32.35 66.70
C GLY A 17 23.52 33.42 65.86
N GLY A 18 23.16 34.72 66.08
CA GLY A 18 23.73 35.86 65.34
C GLY A 18 23.10 36.14 63.98
N VAL A 19 22.12 35.33 63.56
CA VAL A 19 21.38 35.53 62.33
C VAL A 19 20.04 36.20 62.62
N ALA A 20 19.73 37.33 61.97
CA ALA A 20 18.47 38.03 62.14
C ALA A 20 17.26 37.13 61.86
N VAL A 21 16.20 37.26 62.69
CA VAL A 21 14.98 36.40 62.52
C VAL A 21 14.39 36.49 61.15
N ALA A 22 14.47 37.64 60.49
CA ALA A 22 14.03 37.84 59.11
C ALA A 22 14.77 36.96 58.04
N ASN A 23 15.89 36.33 58.43
CA ASN A 23 16.67 35.46 57.52
C ASN A 23 16.37 33.95 57.68
N PHE A 24 15.42 33.59 58.55
CA PHE A 24 14.95 32.24 58.74
C PHE A 24 13.62 32.01 57.97
N LEU A 25 13.51 30.93 57.30
CA LEU A 25 12.21 30.51 56.74
C LEU A 25 11.29 30.02 57.86
N ARG A 26 10.10 30.55 57.94
CA ARG A 26 9.11 30.20 58.94
C ARG A 26 8.18 29.12 58.48
N SER A 27 7.77 28.23 59.36
CA SER A 27 6.85 27.14 59.05
C SER A 27 5.38 27.46 59.28
N ASP A 28 5.08 28.62 59.91
CA ASP A 28 3.73 29.03 60.37
C ASP A 28 3.09 30.10 59.46
N GLN A 29 3.81 30.61 58.47
CA GLN A 29 3.31 31.61 57.52
C GLN A 29 4.10 31.53 56.21
N ASN A 30 3.57 32.21 55.17
CA ASN A 30 4.31 32.36 53.91
C ASN A 30 5.56 33.19 54.13
N ASP A 31 6.70 32.68 53.70
CA ASP A 31 7.97 33.36 53.79
C ASP A 31 8.71 33.35 52.46
N SER A 32 9.65 34.28 52.26
CA SER A 32 10.38 34.42 51.00
C SER A 32 11.87 34.66 51.26
N THR A 33 12.70 34.19 50.32
CA THR A 33 14.13 34.51 50.27
C THR A 33 14.38 35.55 49.18
N THR A 34 15.26 36.54 49.47
CA THR A 34 15.69 37.50 48.43
C THR A 34 16.85 36.98 47.58
N GLY A 35 17.47 35.88 47.99
CA GLY A 35 18.49 35.14 47.26
C GLY A 35 17.98 33.79 46.80
N HIS A 36 18.86 32.94 46.25
CA HIS A 36 18.53 31.56 45.94
C HIS A 36 18.49 30.69 47.22
N LEU A 37 17.67 29.66 47.22
CA LEU A 37 17.67 28.62 48.24
C LEU A 37 18.61 27.49 47.78
N GLU A 38 19.69 27.27 48.56
CA GLU A 38 20.62 26.18 48.31
C GLU A 38 20.29 25.00 49.23
N ILE A 39 20.02 23.82 48.62
CA ILE A 39 19.77 22.60 49.34
C ILE A 39 20.94 21.66 49.06
N GLN A 40 21.82 21.48 50.04
CA GLN A 40 23.08 20.72 49.90
C GLN A 40 22.96 19.24 50.26
N ASN A 41 21.73 18.70 50.26
CA ASN A 41 21.57 17.32 50.64
C ASN A 41 20.74 16.57 49.55
N ASP A 42 21.10 15.30 49.31
CA ASP A 42 20.53 14.47 48.26
C ASP A 42 19.05 14.14 48.45
N ASN A 43 18.53 14.28 49.69
CA ASN A 43 17.10 14.11 49.95
C ASN A 43 16.24 15.26 49.39
N GLY A 44 16.87 16.37 48.98
CA GLY A 44 16.27 17.45 48.20
C GLY A 44 15.11 18.17 48.87
N LEU A 45 14.11 18.51 48.05
CA LEU A 45 12.89 19.24 48.45
C LEU A 45 11.69 18.29 48.39
N ARG A 46 10.87 18.32 49.48
CA ARG A 46 9.58 17.61 49.52
C ARG A 46 8.45 18.62 49.67
N ILE A 47 7.38 18.40 48.94
CA ILE A 47 6.19 19.27 48.89
C ILE A 47 4.94 18.43 49.14
N GLY A 48 4.00 18.97 49.87
CA GLY A 48 2.76 18.31 50.25
C GLY A 48 2.78 17.75 51.66
N ALA A 49 1.59 17.58 52.27
CA ALA A 49 1.43 17.16 53.65
C ALA A 49 1.96 15.73 53.90
N SER A 50 1.97 14.90 52.89
CA SER A 50 2.47 13.51 52.89
C SER A 50 3.75 13.35 52.09
N ASN A 51 4.47 14.43 51.78
CA ASN A 51 5.62 14.47 50.87
C ASN A 51 5.28 13.97 49.46
N ASP A 52 4.16 14.43 48.93
CA ASP A 52 3.56 13.95 47.69
C ASP A 52 4.44 14.20 46.44
N ILE A 53 5.23 15.29 46.47
CA ILE A 53 6.21 15.63 45.42
C ILE A 53 7.61 15.62 46.01
N GLU A 54 8.52 14.95 45.31
CA GLU A 54 9.94 14.91 45.68
C GLU A 54 10.82 15.42 44.52
N MET A 55 11.80 16.28 44.87
CA MET A 55 12.91 16.69 44.00
C MET A 55 14.21 16.27 44.69
N THR A 56 14.85 15.25 44.16
CA THR A 56 15.98 14.57 44.82
C THR A 56 17.17 14.38 43.87
N MET A 57 18.35 14.15 44.48
CA MET A 57 19.55 13.74 43.77
C MET A 57 19.90 12.30 44.15
N SER A 58 20.42 11.53 43.17
CA SER A 58 21.02 10.22 43.42
C SER A 58 22.27 10.11 42.55
N GLY A 59 23.44 10.30 43.18
CA GLY A 59 24.68 10.55 42.43
C GLY A 59 24.52 11.80 41.58
N ASP A 60 24.77 11.70 40.26
CA ASP A 60 24.63 12.83 39.34
C ASP A 60 23.20 12.94 38.70
N ASN A 61 22.26 12.08 39.12
CA ASN A 61 20.91 12.06 38.55
C ASN A 61 19.93 12.90 39.41
N PHE A 62 19.28 13.88 38.74
CA PHE A 62 18.19 14.68 39.32
C PHE A 62 16.85 14.04 39.01
N SER A 63 15.99 13.90 40.03
CA SER A 63 14.65 13.32 39.89
C SER A 63 13.58 14.31 40.38
N ILE A 64 12.49 14.42 39.64
CA ILE A 64 11.22 15.03 40.03
C ILE A 64 10.18 13.92 40.02
N ALA A 65 9.59 13.61 41.16
CA ALA A 65 8.60 12.54 41.28
C ALA A 65 7.34 13.03 41.98
N ASN A 66 6.18 12.67 41.48
CA ASN A 66 4.94 12.61 42.24
C ASN A 66 4.86 11.18 42.80
N VAL A 67 4.94 11.05 44.12
CA VAL A 67 4.93 9.73 44.81
C VAL A 67 3.53 9.33 45.27
N THR A 68 2.53 10.16 44.98
CA THR A 68 1.11 9.85 45.23
C THR A 68 0.64 8.80 44.23
N GLU A 69 -0.05 7.74 44.68
CA GLU A 69 -0.64 6.75 43.81
C GLU A 69 -1.52 7.41 42.75
N ASP A 70 -1.30 7.07 41.46
CA ASP A 70 -1.95 7.63 40.28
C ASP A 70 -1.82 9.16 40.10
N GLY A 71 -0.92 9.81 40.84
CA GLY A 71 -0.72 11.27 40.79
C GLY A 71 0.01 11.72 39.51
N ASP A 72 -0.53 12.71 38.83
CA ASP A 72 0.01 13.31 37.61
C ASP A 72 1.10 14.34 37.86
N ILE A 73 1.99 14.52 36.86
CA ILE A 73 2.87 15.71 36.78
C ILE A 73 2.45 16.53 35.58
N SER A 74 2.05 17.79 35.81
CA SER A 74 1.63 18.70 34.74
C SER A 74 2.57 19.89 34.62
N PHE A 75 2.99 20.20 33.40
CA PHE A 75 3.68 21.44 33.06
C PHE A 75 2.69 22.43 32.48
N LYS A 76 2.68 23.64 33.08
CA LYS A 76 1.73 24.70 32.74
C LYS A 76 2.46 25.99 32.43
N VAL A 77 1.93 26.74 31.47
CA VAL A 77 2.41 28.09 31.12
C VAL A 77 1.26 29.09 31.21
N ASN A 78 1.60 30.36 31.41
CA ASN A 78 0.65 31.45 31.31
C ASN A 78 0.74 32.06 29.91
N ASP A 79 -0.35 31.99 29.16
CA ASP A 79 -0.49 32.56 27.82
C ASP A 79 -1.60 33.64 27.85
N GLY A 80 -1.21 34.90 27.79
CA GLY A 80 -2.15 36.01 27.80
C GLY A 80 -3.02 36.12 29.06
N GLY A 81 -2.50 35.75 30.25
CA GLY A 81 -3.21 35.74 31.52
C GLY A 81 -4.02 34.46 31.79
N VAL A 82 -4.00 33.48 30.88
CA VAL A 82 -4.67 32.18 31.03
C VAL A 82 -3.62 31.08 31.26
N THR A 83 -3.78 30.31 32.34
CA THR A 83 -2.91 29.16 32.59
C THR A 83 -3.32 28.00 31.70
N LYS A 84 -2.39 27.50 30.87
CA LYS A 84 -2.57 26.35 29.96
C LYS A 84 -1.64 25.21 30.36
N THR A 85 -2.15 23.98 30.35
CA THR A 85 -1.32 22.77 30.46
C THR A 85 -0.73 22.48 29.09
N VAL A 86 0.60 22.33 29.01
CA VAL A 86 1.31 22.07 27.78
C VAL A 86 1.83 20.63 27.71
N MET A 87 2.06 19.99 28.85
CA MET A 87 2.46 18.59 28.94
C MET A 87 1.93 17.97 30.23
N THR A 88 1.48 16.73 30.15
CA THR A 88 1.07 15.93 31.33
C THR A 88 1.73 14.58 31.27
N MET A 89 2.30 14.15 32.40
CA MET A 89 2.71 12.75 32.63
C MET A 89 1.64 12.14 33.53
N THR A 90 0.88 11.18 33.02
CA THR A 90 -0.24 10.57 33.72
C THR A 90 0.23 9.42 34.59
N GLY A 91 0.07 9.54 35.91
CA GLY A 91 0.57 8.57 36.89
C GLY A 91 -0.05 7.17 36.74
N SER A 92 -1.35 7.08 36.44
CA SER A 92 -2.09 5.83 36.30
C SER A 92 -1.70 4.99 35.09
N THR A 93 -1.15 5.61 34.02
CA THR A 93 -0.83 4.93 32.75
C THR A 93 0.63 5.04 32.34
N GLY A 94 1.38 6.01 32.90
CA GLY A 94 2.73 6.34 32.46
C GLY A 94 2.81 7.05 31.11
N ASN A 95 1.67 7.49 30.55
CA ASN A 95 1.63 8.21 29.28
C ASN A 95 2.15 9.63 29.42
N ILE A 96 2.67 10.17 28.32
CA ILE A 96 3.02 11.59 28.19
C ILE A 96 2.13 12.19 27.10
N ASP A 97 1.31 13.17 27.49
CA ASP A 97 0.45 13.91 26.59
C ASP A 97 1.01 15.33 26.39
N VAL A 98 1.20 15.74 25.13
CA VAL A 98 1.59 17.10 24.74
C VAL A 98 0.39 17.77 24.08
N SER A 99 -0.09 18.87 24.66
CA SER A 99 -1.33 19.53 24.22
C SER A 99 -1.15 20.50 23.03
N GLY A 100 0.08 20.74 22.61
CA GLY A 100 0.43 21.58 21.45
C GLY A 100 1.34 20.86 20.48
N ASP A 101 1.99 21.62 19.61
CA ASP A 101 2.95 21.07 18.68
C ASP A 101 4.20 20.53 19.42
N PHE A 102 4.63 19.34 19.02
CA PHE A 102 5.89 18.74 19.48
C PHE A 102 6.92 18.80 18.36
N ARG A 103 7.98 19.60 18.54
CA ARG A 103 9.05 19.77 17.56
C ARG A 103 10.36 19.17 18.06
N VAL A 104 10.93 18.27 17.26
CA VAL A 104 12.28 17.73 17.48
C VAL A 104 13.20 18.34 16.43
N THR A 105 14.31 18.99 16.85
CA THR A 105 15.31 19.58 15.95
C THR A 105 16.45 18.63 15.61
N GLY A 106 16.53 17.50 16.28
CA GLY A 106 17.46 16.42 16.04
C GLY A 106 16.72 15.16 15.57
N ASN A 107 17.34 14.01 15.73
CA ASN A 107 16.73 12.71 15.39
C ASN A 107 15.63 12.35 16.40
N LEU A 108 14.52 11.81 15.92
CA LEU A 108 13.49 11.16 16.71
C LEU A 108 13.60 9.65 16.50
N THR A 109 13.81 8.90 17.58
CA THR A 109 13.77 7.44 17.59
C THR A 109 12.54 7.00 18.36
N ILE A 110 11.75 6.10 17.79
CA ILE A 110 10.57 5.51 18.44
C ILE A 110 10.78 4.00 18.46
N ASP A 111 10.92 3.45 19.67
CA ASP A 111 11.09 2.02 19.91
C ASP A 111 9.76 1.45 20.40
N GLY A 112 8.94 0.97 19.51
CA GLY A 112 7.63 0.41 19.82
C GLY A 112 7.07 -0.37 18.61
N ASP A 113 6.02 -1.13 18.85
CA ASP A 113 5.43 -1.98 17.81
C ASP A 113 4.62 -1.18 16.77
N THR A 114 4.10 -0.01 17.16
CA THR A 114 3.22 0.76 16.28
C THR A 114 3.38 2.27 16.47
N VAL A 115 3.50 3.00 15.38
CA VAL A 115 3.36 4.46 15.33
C VAL A 115 2.04 4.78 14.64
N THR A 116 1.10 5.42 15.36
CA THR A 116 -0.17 5.86 14.79
C THR A 116 -0.13 7.35 14.51
N SER A 117 -0.35 7.75 13.26
CA SER A 117 -0.49 9.15 12.83
C SER A 117 -1.92 9.40 12.37
N ASN A 118 -2.70 10.14 13.17
CA ASN A 118 -4.09 10.52 12.86
C ASN A 118 -4.14 11.90 12.20
N THR A 119 -3.47 12.05 11.07
CA THR A 119 -3.39 13.30 10.30
C THR A 119 -4.06 13.12 8.94
N SER A 120 -4.59 14.19 8.38
CA SER A 120 -5.13 14.19 7.01
C SER A 120 -4.04 14.15 5.95
N THR A 121 -2.81 14.53 6.30
CA THR A 121 -1.66 14.55 5.38
C THR A 121 -0.38 14.20 6.13
N LEU A 122 0.39 13.26 5.59
CA LEU A 122 1.76 12.99 5.99
C LEU A 122 2.70 13.52 4.90
N THR A 123 3.55 14.50 5.23
CA THR A 123 4.57 15.03 4.33
C THR A 123 5.94 14.51 4.73
N VAL A 124 6.64 13.89 3.77
CA VAL A 124 8.01 13.41 3.94
C VAL A 124 8.88 14.15 2.93
N GLU A 125 9.92 14.84 3.39
CA GLU A 125 10.87 15.58 2.52
C GLU A 125 12.04 14.71 2.05
N ASP A 126 12.21 13.51 2.64
CA ASP A 126 13.26 12.59 2.27
C ASP A 126 13.03 11.96 0.89
N ASN A 127 14.13 11.65 0.19
CA ASN A 127 14.08 11.02 -1.13
C ASN A 127 13.71 9.54 -1.08
N ILE A 128 13.88 8.87 0.07
CA ILE A 128 13.71 7.42 0.25
C ILE A 128 13.00 7.14 1.57
N ILE A 129 11.97 6.28 1.52
CA ILE A 129 11.38 5.65 2.70
C ILE A 129 11.91 4.21 2.74
N GLU A 130 12.70 3.88 3.76
CA GLU A 130 13.24 2.55 3.96
C GLU A 130 12.28 1.72 4.84
N LEU A 131 11.83 0.58 4.31
CA LEU A 131 11.04 -0.40 5.03
C LEU A 131 11.91 -1.60 5.40
N ASN A 132 11.59 -2.28 6.51
CA ASN A 132 12.28 -3.51 6.96
C ASN A 132 13.79 -3.33 7.23
N ARG A 133 14.23 -2.17 7.63
CA ARG A 133 15.66 -1.83 7.87
C ARG A 133 16.40 -2.81 8.79
N ASN A 134 15.71 -3.41 9.76
CA ASN A 134 16.31 -4.29 10.75
C ASN A 134 16.33 -5.77 10.32
N VAL A 135 15.86 -6.09 9.13
CA VAL A 135 15.92 -7.46 8.60
C VAL A 135 17.33 -7.74 8.09
N SER A 136 18.03 -8.67 8.74
CA SER A 136 19.43 -9.00 8.44
C SER A 136 19.61 -10.30 7.65
N SER A 137 18.52 -11.04 7.38
CA SER A 137 18.58 -12.30 6.63
C SER A 137 17.26 -12.54 5.87
N ALA A 138 17.33 -13.29 4.77
CA ALA A 138 16.17 -13.68 3.99
C ALA A 138 15.09 -14.43 4.79
N ALA A 139 15.50 -15.19 5.81
CA ALA A 139 14.57 -15.93 6.68
C ALA A 139 13.71 -15.04 7.59
N GLY A 140 14.11 -13.78 7.79
CA GLY A 140 13.37 -12.80 8.58
C GLY A 140 12.55 -11.80 7.73
N MET A 141 12.56 -11.94 6.40
CA MET A 141 11.79 -11.08 5.51
C MET A 141 10.30 -11.35 5.65
N PRO A 142 9.46 -10.32 5.87
CA PRO A 142 8.02 -10.50 5.75
C PRO A 142 7.64 -10.79 4.30
N ASN A 143 6.58 -11.59 4.10
CA ASN A 143 6.10 -11.93 2.77
C ASN A 143 5.74 -10.69 1.93
N TYR A 144 5.24 -9.64 2.59
CA TYR A 144 4.78 -8.41 1.92
C TYR A 144 5.29 -7.18 2.65
N SER A 145 5.79 -6.20 1.90
CA SER A 145 6.29 -4.93 2.43
C SER A 145 5.87 -3.77 1.54
N GLY A 146 5.15 -2.80 2.06
CA GLY A 146 4.70 -1.68 1.25
C GLY A 146 3.58 -0.85 1.86
N LEU A 147 2.64 -0.43 1.03
CA LEU A 147 1.54 0.45 1.39
C LEU A 147 0.21 -0.32 1.40
N LYS A 148 -0.60 -0.05 2.41
CA LYS A 148 -1.98 -0.52 2.51
C LYS A 148 -2.92 0.69 2.49
N VAL A 149 -3.98 0.62 1.69
CA VAL A 149 -5.08 1.58 1.68
C VAL A 149 -6.31 0.91 2.26
N ASN A 150 -6.70 1.32 3.47
CA ASN A 150 -7.92 0.86 4.10
C ASN A 150 -9.13 1.47 3.38
N ARG A 151 -10.09 0.65 2.97
CA ARG A 151 -11.31 1.04 2.26
C ARG A 151 -12.57 0.88 3.10
N GLY A 152 -12.43 0.61 4.39
CA GLY A 152 -13.52 0.51 5.35
C GLY A 152 -13.92 -0.93 5.67
N GLU A 153 -14.94 -1.48 5.04
CA GLU A 153 -15.47 -2.82 5.37
C GLU A 153 -14.69 -3.93 4.67
N THR A 154 -14.10 -4.84 5.44
CA THR A 154 -13.30 -5.96 4.90
C THR A 154 -14.14 -7.17 4.49
N SER A 155 -15.40 -7.26 4.90
CA SER A 155 -16.28 -8.40 4.62
C SER A 155 -16.86 -8.43 3.21
N SER A 156 -16.85 -7.28 2.50
CA SER A 156 -17.35 -7.17 1.14
C SER A 156 -16.24 -7.35 0.11
N ALA A 157 -16.45 -8.21 -0.88
CA ALA A 157 -15.50 -8.40 -2.00
C ALA A 157 -15.25 -7.11 -2.81
N THR A 158 -16.15 -6.13 -2.72
CA THR A 158 -16.03 -4.83 -3.42
C THR A 158 -15.29 -3.78 -2.61
N GLU A 159 -15.20 -3.94 -1.29
CA GLU A 159 -14.63 -2.98 -0.34
C GLU A 159 -13.37 -3.48 0.35
N GLN A 160 -12.76 -4.53 -0.18
CA GLN A 160 -11.49 -5.06 0.32
C GLN A 160 -10.39 -3.99 0.27
N ASP A 161 -9.49 -4.04 1.24
CA ASP A 161 -8.33 -3.16 1.30
C ASP A 161 -7.40 -3.37 0.10
N LEU A 162 -6.75 -2.29 -0.32
CA LEU A 162 -5.80 -2.30 -1.43
C LEU A 162 -4.37 -2.30 -0.92
N PHE A 163 -3.52 -3.04 -1.61
CA PHE A 163 -2.12 -3.19 -1.29
C PHE A 163 -1.25 -2.86 -2.52
N TRP A 164 -0.18 -2.11 -2.29
CA TRP A 164 0.94 -1.91 -3.20
C TRP A 164 2.20 -2.30 -2.47
N VAL A 165 2.71 -3.50 -2.72
CA VAL A 165 3.75 -4.12 -1.90
C VAL A 165 4.82 -4.78 -2.73
N TRP A 166 6.01 -4.90 -2.17
CA TRP A 166 6.98 -5.90 -2.59
C TRP A 166 6.53 -7.27 -2.06
N ASP A 167 6.32 -8.22 -2.97
CA ASP A 167 5.87 -9.58 -2.69
C ASP A 167 7.02 -10.55 -2.82
N GLU A 168 7.57 -11.02 -1.69
CA GLU A 168 8.65 -12.00 -1.65
C GLU A 168 8.21 -13.40 -2.07
N THR A 169 6.91 -13.67 -2.07
CA THR A 169 6.35 -14.99 -2.42
C THR A 169 6.19 -15.20 -3.92
N PHE A 170 6.33 -14.13 -4.71
CA PHE A 170 6.27 -14.24 -6.16
C PHE A 170 7.43 -15.08 -6.70
N ALA A 171 7.07 -16.24 -7.27
CA ALA A 171 8.06 -17.12 -7.90
C ALA A 171 8.35 -16.62 -9.31
N ASP A 172 9.62 -16.43 -9.61
CA ASP A 172 10.08 -16.21 -10.98
C ASP A 172 9.70 -17.43 -11.85
N ASP A 173 8.99 -17.19 -12.94
CA ASP A 173 8.61 -18.22 -13.93
C ASP A 173 9.77 -18.63 -14.85
N GLY A 174 11.00 -18.17 -14.57
CA GLY A 174 12.20 -18.43 -15.35
C GLY A 174 12.31 -17.61 -16.64
N THR A 175 11.43 -16.61 -16.83
CA THR A 175 11.46 -15.75 -18.02
C THR A 175 12.32 -14.50 -17.86
N THR A 176 12.82 -14.22 -16.66
CA THR A 176 13.67 -13.06 -16.42
C THR A 176 15.09 -13.31 -16.90
N ILE A 177 15.52 -12.52 -17.87
CA ILE A 177 16.88 -12.54 -18.43
C ILE A 177 17.96 -12.11 -17.40
N TYR A 178 17.59 -11.66 -16.22
CA TYR A 178 18.50 -11.16 -15.17
C TYR A 178 18.62 -12.07 -13.94
N GLY A 179 17.99 -13.24 -13.96
CA GLY A 179 18.24 -14.30 -12.96
C GLY A 179 17.92 -13.95 -11.50
N ASN A 180 17.01 -13.02 -11.25
CA ASN A 180 16.58 -12.72 -9.88
C ASN A 180 15.55 -13.75 -9.42
N ALA A 181 15.98 -14.51 -8.43
CA ALA A 181 15.11 -15.47 -7.75
C ALA A 181 14.14 -14.71 -6.83
N GLY A 182 12.89 -14.63 -7.24
CA GLY A 182 11.78 -14.21 -6.38
C GLY A 182 11.58 -12.72 -6.20
N GLY A 183 10.35 -12.38 -5.86
CA GLY A 183 9.89 -11.05 -5.54
C GLY A 183 9.41 -10.23 -6.72
N ALA A 184 8.29 -9.53 -6.52
CA ALA A 184 7.75 -8.55 -7.47
C ALA A 184 7.00 -7.44 -6.76
N TRP A 185 6.93 -6.26 -7.39
CA TRP A 185 5.97 -5.24 -6.98
C TRP A 185 4.58 -5.66 -7.40
N THR A 186 3.69 -5.87 -6.43
CA THR A 186 2.36 -6.42 -6.65
C THR A 186 1.29 -5.47 -6.14
N ALA A 187 0.27 -5.23 -6.96
CA ALA A 187 -0.94 -4.49 -6.62
C ALA A 187 -2.12 -5.46 -6.49
N PHE A 188 -2.74 -5.56 -5.32
CA PHE A 188 -3.86 -6.46 -5.09
C PHE A 188 -4.87 -5.91 -4.08
N LYS A 189 -6.05 -6.53 -4.02
CA LYS A 189 -7.04 -6.32 -2.97
C LYS A 189 -7.26 -7.60 -2.18
N SER A 190 -7.40 -7.46 -0.86
CA SER A 190 -7.67 -8.59 0.05
C SER A 190 -8.48 -8.14 1.25
N GLY A 191 -9.33 -9.02 1.76
CA GLY A 191 -9.99 -8.87 3.06
C GLY A 191 -9.16 -9.36 4.25
N ALA A 192 -7.99 -9.98 3.97
CA ALA A 192 -7.04 -10.44 5.00
C ALA A 192 -5.75 -9.61 4.91
N ASP A 193 -5.20 -9.23 6.06
CA ASP A 193 -4.01 -8.37 6.12
C ASP A 193 -2.70 -9.08 5.70
N THR A 194 -2.72 -10.39 5.51
CA THR A 194 -1.48 -11.19 5.45
C THR A 194 -1.41 -12.23 4.34
N GLU A 195 -2.46 -12.45 3.53
CA GLU A 195 -2.46 -13.56 2.58
C GLU A 195 -2.89 -13.16 1.16
N LEU A 196 -1.97 -13.33 0.22
CA LEU A 196 -2.25 -13.23 -1.21
C LEU A 196 -3.09 -14.41 -1.75
N GLY A 197 -3.19 -15.53 -1.02
CA GLY A 197 -3.92 -16.73 -1.47
C GLY A 197 -5.41 -16.53 -1.73
N ALA A 198 -6.03 -15.52 -1.11
CA ALA A 198 -7.40 -15.08 -1.37
C ALA A 198 -7.45 -13.71 -2.07
N ALA A 199 -6.32 -13.17 -2.50
CA ALA A 199 -6.20 -11.85 -3.10
C ALA A 199 -6.61 -11.85 -4.56
N THR A 200 -7.18 -10.74 -5.01
CA THR A 200 -7.43 -10.46 -6.42
C THR A 200 -6.47 -9.37 -6.87
N LEU A 201 -5.70 -9.61 -7.92
CA LEU A 201 -4.90 -8.58 -8.57
C LEU A 201 -5.78 -7.43 -9.04
N VAL A 202 -5.25 -6.21 -9.03
CA VAL A 202 -5.98 -5.02 -9.47
C VAL A 202 -5.26 -4.35 -10.63
N ASP A 203 -6.02 -3.58 -11.42
CA ASP A 203 -5.48 -2.83 -12.55
C ASP A 203 -4.59 -1.69 -12.11
N ILE A 204 -3.53 -1.44 -12.87
CA ILE A 204 -2.70 -0.24 -12.76
C ILE A 204 -3.07 0.70 -13.90
N ARG A 205 -3.62 1.88 -13.56
CA ARG A 205 -3.94 2.92 -14.55
C ARG A 205 -2.77 3.89 -14.66
N ALA A 206 -2.09 3.87 -15.80
CA ALA A 206 -0.98 4.76 -16.12
C ALA A 206 -1.19 5.41 -17.49
N ASN A 207 -0.60 6.58 -17.72
CA ASN A 207 -0.60 7.19 -19.06
C ASN A 207 0.36 6.43 -19.98
N VAL A 208 1.57 6.13 -19.51
CA VAL A 208 2.59 5.36 -20.22
C VAL A 208 3.32 4.46 -19.22
N VAL A 209 3.61 3.23 -19.63
CA VAL A 209 4.49 2.30 -18.91
C VAL A 209 5.77 2.14 -19.72
N HIS A 210 6.91 2.59 -19.18
CA HIS A 210 8.23 2.36 -19.75
C HIS A 210 8.82 1.07 -19.14
N ALA A 211 8.78 -0.03 -19.91
CA ALA A 211 9.29 -1.32 -19.47
C ALA A 211 10.06 -1.98 -20.61
N VAL A 212 11.02 -2.84 -20.26
CA VAL A 212 11.83 -3.56 -21.27
C VAL A 212 11.00 -4.65 -21.94
N SER A 213 10.11 -5.32 -21.21
CA SER A 213 9.29 -6.41 -21.69
C SER A 213 8.07 -6.61 -20.78
N THR A 214 7.00 -7.13 -21.37
CA THR A 214 5.87 -7.67 -20.63
C THR A 214 5.68 -9.13 -21.00
N SER A 215 5.51 -10.01 -20.03
CA SER A 215 5.01 -11.35 -20.24
C SER A 215 3.49 -11.25 -20.38
N ALA A 216 2.96 -11.53 -21.57
CA ALA A 216 1.52 -11.53 -21.80
C ALA A 216 0.98 -12.95 -21.62
N GLN A 217 -0.05 -13.10 -20.80
CA GLN A 217 -0.73 -14.39 -20.57
C GLN A 217 -1.52 -14.85 -21.81
N TYR A 218 -1.87 -13.93 -22.69
CA TYR A 218 -2.59 -14.14 -23.94
C TYR A 218 -1.69 -13.83 -25.13
N ALA A 219 -2.05 -14.30 -26.35
CA ALA A 219 -1.07 -14.41 -27.43
C ALA A 219 -1.50 -13.76 -28.76
N ASP A 220 -2.55 -12.93 -28.78
CA ASP A 220 -2.97 -12.22 -29.98
C ASP A 220 -2.91 -10.70 -29.83
N LEU A 221 -2.64 -10.04 -30.95
CA LEU A 221 -2.76 -8.62 -31.15
C LEU A 221 -4.13 -8.33 -31.74
N ALA A 222 -4.96 -7.57 -31.05
CA ALA A 222 -6.30 -7.21 -31.50
C ALA A 222 -6.53 -5.70 -31.52
N GLU A 223 -7.56 -5.30 -32.24
CA GLU A 223 -8.06 -3.93 -32.29
C GLU A 223 -9.60 -3.94 -32.26
N ARG A 224 -10.20 -2.89 -31.71
CA ARG A 224 -11.65 -2.71 -31.75
C ARG A 224 -12.08 -2.07 -33.05
N TYR A 225 -13.07 -2.67 -33.69
CA TYR A 225 -13.70 -2.20 -34.95
C TYR A 225 -15.22 -2.14 -34.77
N GLU A 226 -15.86 -1.14 -35.36
CA GLU A 226 -17.31 -1.02 -35.40
C GLU A 226 -17.91 -2.14 -36.27
N ALA A 227 -18.80 -2.94 -35.71
CA ALA A 227 -19.46 -4.05 -36.36
C ALA A 227 -20.90 -3.70 -36.72
N ASP A 228 -21.35 -4.12 -37.96
CA ASP A 228 -22.71 -3.93 -38.41
C ASP A 228 -23.68 -5.06 -38.04
N CYS A 229 -23.20 -6.08 -37.34
CA CYS A 229 -23.98 -7.22 -36.91
C CYS A 229 -23.43 -7.81 -35.59
N GLU A 230 -24.24 -8.63 -34.93
CA GLU A 230 -23.81 -9.40 -33.77
C GLU A 230 -22.72 -10.42 -34.15
N LEU A 231 -21.60 -10.34 -33.42
CA LEU A 231 -20.43 -11.22 -33.60
C LEU A 231 -20.15 -11.97 -32.29
N ALA A 232 -19.77 -13.20 -32.40
CA ALA A 232 -19.38 -14.05 -31.26
C ALA A 232 -17.91 -14.45 -31.35
N VAL A 233 -17.31 -14.76 -30.20
CA VAL A 233 -15.92 -15.25 -30.11
C VAL A 233 -15.66 -16.34 -31.13
N GLY A 234 -14.56 -16.21 -31.88
CA GLY A 234 -14.15 -17.12 -32.91
C GLY A 234 -14.79 -16.90 -34.30
N ASP A 235 -15.71 -15.91 -34.44
CA ASP A 235 -16.26 -15.54 -35.75
C ASP A 235 -15.18 -14.92 -36.64
N VAL A 236 -15.12 -15.38 -37.89
CA VAL A 236 -14.30 -14.80 -38.97
C VAL A 236 -14.99 -13.55 -39.51
N VAL A 237 -14.26 -12.47 -39.63
CA VAL A 237 -14.76 -11.20 -40.12
C VAL A 237 -14.01 -10.73 -41.38
N ILE A 238 -14.68 -9.86 -42.15
CA ILE A 238 -14.15 -9.14 -43.28
C ILE A 238 -14.23 -7.65 -43.05
N LEU A 239 -13.38 -6.87 -43.71
CA LEU A 239 -13.50 -5.41 -43.77
C LEU A 239 -14.69 -5.02 -44.67
N GLY A 240 -15.43 -3.98 -44.22
CA GLY A 240 -16.58 -3.44 -44.96
C GLY A 240 -17.92 -3.94 -44.39
N GLY A 241 -18.97 -3.81 -45.18
CA GLY A 241 -20.35 -3.94 -44.74
C GLY A 241 -21.01 -2.55 -44.59
N HIS A 242 -21.88 -2.41 -43.62
CA HIS A 242 -22.49 -1.11 -43.24
C HIS A 242 -21.70 -0.35 -42.17
N ALA A 243 -20.70 -1.00 -41.59
CA ALA A 243 -19.75 -0.45 -40.62
C ALA A 243 -18.30 -0.77 -41.05
N GLU A 244 -17.34 -0.73 -40.10
CA GLU A 244 -15.94 -1.05 -40.44
C GLU A 244 -15.73 -2.53 -40.77
N ILE A 245 -16.44 -3.41 -40.02
CA ILE A 245 -16.38 -4.88 -40.23
C ILE A 245 -17.76 -5.52 -40.25
N THR A 246 -17.82 -6.68 -40.92
CA THR A 246 -19.00 -7.54 -40.92
C THR A 246 -18.60 -9.02 -40.82
N LYS A 247 -19.58 -9.88 -40.48
CA LYS A 247 -19.38 -11.33 -40.43
C LYS A 247 -19.11 -11.90 -41.83
N CYS A 248 -18.04 -12.66 -42.01
CA CYS A 248 -17.70 -13.33 -43.27
C CYS A 248 -18.81 -14.32 -43.68
N GLN A 249 -19.48 -14.09 -44.81
CA GLN A 249 -20.58 -14.93 -45.28
C GLN A 249 -20.16 -15.88 -46.40
N LYS A 250 -18.99 -15.66 -46.99
CA LYS A 250 -18.54 -16.38 -48.19
C LYS A 250 -17.42 -17.36 -47.83
N GLU A 251 -17.46 -18.51 -48.47
CA GLU A 251 -16.35 -19.47 -48.46
C GLU A 251 -15.21 -18.98 -49.35
N LEU A 252 -13.96 -19.20 -48.95
CA LEU A 252 -12.74 -18.74 -49.62
C LEU A 252 -12.74 -17.23 -49.94
N ASP A 253 -13.24 -16.44 -49.01
CA ASP A 253 -13.35 -15.00 -49.19
C ASP A 253 -11.96 -14.35 -49.12
N ASP A 254 -11.62 -13.57 -50.14
CA ASP A 254 -10.34 -12.84 -50.24
C ASP A 254 -10.31 -11.58 -49.33
N ALA A 255 -11.45 -11.18 -48.77
CA ALA A 255 -11.55 -10.03 -47.87
C ALA A 255 -11.42 -10.42 -46.41
N VAL A 256 -11.06 -11.68 -46.06
CA VAL A 256 -10.87 -12.07 -44.67
C VAL A 256 -9.84 -11.21 -43.98
N PHE A 257 -10.23 -10.68 -42.81
CA PHE A 257 -9.48 -9.66 -42.09
C PHE A 257 -8.95 -10.13 -40.74
N GLY A 258 -9.82 -10.76 -39.95
CA GLY A 258 -9.47 -11.19 -38.60
C GLY A 258 -10.50 -12.13 -37.97
N VAL A 259 -10.35 -12.35 -36.69
CA VAL A 259 -11.22 -13.22 -35.88
C VAL A 259 -11.59 -12.52 -34.58
N VAL A 260 -12.84 -12.66 -34.14
CA VAL A 260 -13.26 -12.12 -32.83
C VAL A 260 -12.51 -12.81 -31.72
N SER A 261 -11.73 -12.03 -30.97
CA SER A 261 -10.96 -12.49 -29.81
C SER A 261 -11.77 -12.35 -28.52
N GLU A 262 -11.53 -13.25 -27.57
CA GLU A 262 -12.10 -13.17 -26.23
C GLU A 262 -11.24 -12.30 -25.31
N SER A 263 -9.92 -12.44 -25.42
CA SER A 263 -8.98 -11.85 -24.48
C SER A 263 -7.59 -11.67 -25.12
N PRO A 264 -7.39 -10.57 -25.85
CA PRO A 264 -6.12 -10.31 -26.53
C PRO A 264 -4.99 -9.97 -25.55
N ALA A 265 -3.75 -10.31 -25.95
CA ALA A 265 -2.55 -9.89 -25.23
C ALA A 265 -2.30 -8.40 -25.32
N PHE A 266 -2.65 -7.80 -26.46
CA PHE A 266 -2.56 -6.37 -26.71
C PHE A 266 -3.80 -5.92 -27.48
N LEU A 267 -4.50 -4.93 -26.93
CA LEU A 267 -5.70 -4.36 -27.52
C LEU A 267 -5.48 -2.91 -27.94
N MET A 268 -5.55 -2.67 -29.25
CA MET A 268 -5.57 -1.34 -29.83
C MET A 268 -7.00 -0.78 -29.83
N ASN A 269 -7.13 0.56 -29.90
CA ASN A 269 -8.41 1.27 -29.97
C ASN A 269 -9.39 0.86 -28.86
N ALA A 270 -8.88 0.55 -27.66
CA ALA A 270 -9.63 -0.09 -26.57
C ALA A 270 -10.85 0.72 -26.09
N GLN A 271 -10.89 2.03 -26.35
CA GLN A 271 -11.96 2.95 -25.91
C GLN A 271 -13.01 3.22 -26.98
N ALA A 272 -12.92 2.64 -28.20
CA ALA A 272 -13.85 2.88 -29.30
C ALA A 272 -15.30 2.48 -28.95
N GLY A 273 -15.48 1.44 -28.14
CA GLY A 273 -16.79 0.93 -27.74
C GLY A 273 -16.70 -0.32 -26.89
N ASN A 274 -17.80 -1.06 -26.76
CA ASN A 274 -17.91 -2.32 -26.04
C ASN A 274 -17.86 -3.54 -27.00
N ASN A 275 -17.93 -4.75 -26.45
CA ASN A 275 -17.88 -5.98 -27.25
C ASN A 275 -19.10 -6.21 -28.17
N GLU A 276 -20.22 -5.53 -27.91
CA GLU A 276 -21.45 -5.62 -28.71
C GLU A 276 -21.35 -4.74 -29.96
N THR A 277 -20.79 -3.53 -29.83
CA THR A 277 -20.71 -2.56 -30.89
C THR A 277 -19.34 -2.55 -31.59
N HIS A 278 -18.27 -2.77 -30.81
CA HIS A 278 -16.87 -2.76 -31.29
C HIS A 278 -16.13 -3.96 -30.70
N PRO A 279 -16.41 -5.19 -31.19
CA PRO A 279 -15.71 -6.38 -30.73
C PRO A 279 -14.20 -6.30 -30.96
N MET A 280 -13.46 -7.06 -30.18
CA MET A 280 -12.00 -7.16 -30.29
C MET A 280 -11.65 -8.12 -31.44
N ILE A 281 -11.01 -7.64 -32.47
CA ILE A 281 -10.65 -8.42 -33.63
C ILE A 281 -9.16 -8.75 -33.62
N ALA A 282 -8.83 -10.02 -33.43
CA ALA A 282 -7.46 -10.53 -33.57
C ALA A 282 -6.98 -10.36 -34.99
N LEU A 283 -5.86 -9.65 -35.15
CA LEU A 283 -5.20 -9.40 -36.44
C LEU A 283 -4.01 -10.33 -36.66
N LYS A 284 -3.35 -10.70 -35.57
CA LYS A 284 -2.15 -11.55 -35.58
C LYS A 284 -1.97 -12.26 -34.25
N GLY A 285 -1.50 -13.51 -34.33
CA GLY A 285 -1.17 -14.29 -33.15
C GLY A 285 -2.09 -15.49 -32.95
N ARG A 286 -2.12 -16.01 -31.72
CA ARG A 286 -2.85 -17.22 -31.36
C ARG A 286 -4.26 -16.85 -30.89
N VAL A 287 -5.29 -17.37 -31.54
CA VAL A 287 -6.70 -17.09 -31.24
C VAL A 287 -7.55 -18.34 -31.47
N MET A 288 -8.69 -18.41 -30.76
CA MET A 288 -9.70 -19.43 -30.96
C MET A 288 -10.59 -19.06 -32.15
N VAL A 289 -10.72 -19.97 -33.12
CA VAL A 289 -11.48 -19.79 -34.36
C VAL A 289 -12.60 -20.83 -34.43
N LYS A 290 -13.81 -20.47 -34.84
CA LYS A 290 -14.91 -21.43 -35.12
C LYS A 290 -14.55 -22.24 -36.35
N LEU A 291 -13.96 -23.41 -36.16
CA LEU A 291 -13.47 -24.30 -37.21
C LEU A 291 -14.48 -25.43 -37.49
N LYS A 292 -14.98 -25.50 -38.71
CA LYS A 292 -15.82 -26.57 -39.25
C LYS A 292 -14.95 -27.67 -39.80
N GLY A 293 -15.33 -28.94 -39.54
CA GLY A 293 -14.64 -30.11 -40.06
C GLY A 293 -13.35 -30.45 -39.30
N ARG A 294 -12.64 -31.47 -39.76
CA ARG A 294 -11.36 -31.96 -39.24
C ARG A 294 -10.20 -31.15 -39.78
N GLY A 295 -9.08 -31.18 -39.06
CA GLY A 295 -7.83 -30.58 -39.52
C GLY A 295 -6.64 -31.09 -38.73
N ARG A 296 -5.46 -31.09 -39.35
CA ARG A 296 -4.19 -31.44 -38.71
C ARG A 296 -3.45 -30.17 -38.30
N ALA A 297 -2.69 -30.25 -37.24
CA ALA A 297 -1.77 -29.19 -36.87
C ALA A 297 -0.89 -28.80 -38.09
N GLY A 298 -0.82 -27.48 -38.37
CA GLY A 298 -0.12 -26.93 -39.53
C GLY A 298 -0.99 -26.69 -40.78
N ASP A 299 -2.19 -27.25 -40.85
CA ASP A 299 -3.11 -27.02 -41.98
C ASP A 299 -3.49 -25.56 -42.11
N ARG A 300 -3.66 -25.09 -43.37
CA ARG A 300 -4.13 -23.73 -43.66
C ARG A 300 -5.62 -23.60 -43.37
N VAL A 301 -5.99 -22.47 -42.80
CA VAL A 301 -7.35 -22.14 -42.43
C VAL A 301 -7.85 -20.99 -43.29
N VAL A 302 -9.02 -21.16 -43.87
CA VAL A 302 -9.74 -20.22 -44.74
C VAL A 302 -11.16 -20.03 -44.23
N SER A 303 -11.87 -19.01 -44.74
CA SER A 303 -13.30 -18.82 -44.42
C SER A 303 -14.15 -19.94 -44.96
N ALA A 304 -15.17 -20.39 -44.23
CA ALA A 304 -16.20 -21.35 -44.62
C ALA A 304 -17.58 -20.71 -44.81
N GLY A 305 -17.69 -19.39 -44.65
CA GLY A 305 -18.94 -18.66 -44.60
C GLY A 305 -19.57 -18.68 -43.20
N LYS A 306 -20.60 -17.88 -42.98
CA LYS A 306 -21.35 -17.75 -41.68
C LYS A 306 -20.49 -17.44 -40.44
N GLY A 307 -19.37 -16.78 -40.65
CA GLY A 307 -18.40 -16.50 -39.56
C GLY A 307 -17.55 -17.72 -39.19
N GLU A 308 -17.66 -18.84 -39.89
CA GLU A 308 -16.89 -20.04 -39.64
C GLU A 308 -15.65 -20.11 -40.54
N ALA A 309 -14.67 -20.90 -40.13
CA ALA A 309 -13.51 -21.27 -40.89
C ALA A 309 -13.47 -22.77 -41.15
N ARG A 310 -12.66 -23.22 -42.15
CA ARG A 310 -12.33 -24.61 -42.42
C ARG A 310 -10.87 -24.74 -42.80
N VAL A 311 -10.40 -25.97 -42.81
CA VAL A 311 -9.12 -26.32 -43.44
C VAL A 311 -9.28 -26.29 -44.96
N ALA A 312 -8.24 -25.84 -45.66
CA ALA A 312 -8.20 -25.80 -47.12
C ALA A 312 -7.02 -26.60 -47.70
N ASN A 313 -7.25 -27.17 -48.90
CA ASN A 313 -6.18 -27.74 -49.68
C ASN A 313 -5.29 -26.63 -50.27
N LEU A 314 -4.11 -26.98 -50.71
CA LEU A 314 -3.14 -26.01 -51.21
C LEU A 314 -3.61 -25.26 -52.44
N ASP A 315 -4.34 -25.93 -53.31
CA ASP A 315 -4.92 -25.39 -54.55
C ASP A 315 -6.09 -24.43 -54.35
N GLU A 316 -6.72 -24.46 -53.18
CA GLU A 316 -7.76 -23.52 -52.75
C GLU A 316 -7.19 -22.24 -52.13
N CYS A 317 -5.93 -22.24 -51.73
CA CYS A 317 -5.29 -21.17 -51.00
C CYS A 317 -4.65 -20.13 -51.93
N ASN A 318 -4.89 -18.86 -51.61
CA ASN A 318 -4.14 -17.75 -52.18
C ASN A 318 -3.64 -16.82 -51.08
N HIS A 319 -2.91 -15.76 -51.44
CA HIS A 319 -2.34 -14.83 -50.49
C HIS A 319 -3.40 -14.07 -49.66
N PHE A 320 -4.60 -13.90 -50.18
CA PHE A 320 -5.65 -13.05 -49.59
C PHE A 320 -6.64 -13.85 -48.75
N ASN A 321 -6.95 -15.13 -49.11
CA ASN A 321 -8.00 -15.91 -48.44
C ASN A 321 -7.50 -16.76 -47.25
N VAL A 322 -6.19 -16.91 -47.06
CA VAL A 322 -5.65 -17.65 -45.92
C VAL A 322 -5.69 -16.76 -44.67
N LEU A 323 -6.48 -17.16 -43.68
CA LEU A 323 -6.58 -16.53 -42.38
C LEU A 323 -5.37 -16.84 -41.50
N GLY A 324 -4.92 -18.11 -41.54
CA GLY A 324 -3.80 -18.57 -40.70
C GLY A 324 -3.62 -20.09 -40.76
N ARG A 325 -3.13 -20.68 -39.65
CA ARG A 325 -2.86 -22.13 -39.57
C ARG A 325 -3.40 -22.71 -38.27
N LEU A 326 -3.90 -23.95 -38.34
CA LEU A 326 -4.33 -24.72 -37.18
C LEU A 326 -3.12 -25.11 -36.31
N ILE A 327 -3.19 -24.87 -34.98
CA ILE A 327 -2.10 -25.19 -34.06
C ILE A 327 -2.19 -26.63 -33.57
N LYS A 328 -3.41 -27.07 -33.22
CA LYS A 328 -3.67 -28.41 -32.68
C LYS A 328 -4.60 -29.20 -33.62
N THR A 329 -4.34 -30.50 -33.80
CA THR A 329 -5.18 -31.37 -34.60
C THR A 329 -6.59 -31.46 -34.04
N LYS A 330 -7.61 -31.22 -34.88
CA LYS A 330 -9.03 -31.36 -34.59
C LYS A 330 -9.59 -32.62 -35.27
N TYR A 331 -10.20 -33.50 -34.49
CA TYR A 331 -10.59 -34.83 -34.91
C TYR A 331 -12.08 -34.98 -35.28
N ASN A 332 -12.94 -34.03 -34.92
CA ASN A 332 -14.37 -34.11 -35.18
C ASN A 332 -14.82 -33.26 -36.37
N GLU A 333 -16.03 -33.53 -36.91
CA GLU A 333 -16.59 -32.82 -38.04
C GLU A 333 -17.43 -31.58 -37.62
N GLU A 334 -17.78 -31.49 -36.35
CA GLU A 334 -18.63 -30.41 -35.86
C GLU A 334 -17.86 -29.07 -35.81
N THR A 335 -18.59 -27.95 -35.96
CA THR A 335 -18.01 -26.62 -35.77
C THR A 335 -17.73 -26.41 -34.29
N GLN A 336 -16.46 -26.20 -33.95
CA GLN A 336 -16.00 -25.94 -32.59
C GLN A 336 -14.89 -24.89 -32.60
N LEU A 337 -14.68 -24.23 -31.46
CA LEU A 337 -13.52 -23.39 -31.30
C LEU A 337 -12.24 -24.23 -31.34
N ALA A 338 -11.35 -23.86 -32.25
CA ALA A 338 -10.05 -24.48 -32.46
C ALA A 338 -8.94 -23.43 -32.39
N GLU A 339 -7.83 -23.79 -31.78
CA GLU A 339 -6.71 -22.90 -31.62
C GLU A 339 -5.92 -22.75 -32.95
N CYS A 340 -5.87 -21.54 -33.47
CA CYS A 340 -5.18 -21.17 -34.69
C CYS A 340 -4.16 -20.06 -34.44
N VAL A 341 -3.11 -20.02 -35.24
CA VAL A 341 -2.28 -18.82 -35.40
C VAL A 341 -2.72 -18.07 -36.64
N ILE A 342 -3.18 -16.84 -36.51
CA ILE A 342 -3.62 -16.00 -37.62
C ILE A 342 -2.59 -14.94 -37.99
N GLY A 343 -2.75 -14.29 -39.15
CA GLY A 343 -1.78 -13.34 -39.68
C GLY A 343 -0.47 -13.96 -40.15
N VAL A 344 -0.42 -15.29 -40.31
CA VAL A 344 0.67 -16.07 -40.94
C VAL A 344 0.10 -16.84 -42.12
N LYS A 345 0.76 -16.80 -43.25
CA LYS A 345 0.28 -17.36 -44.52
C LYS A 345 1.12 -18.51 -44.99
#